data_281a3c3fff6c2524df61cb275c0b6a40
#
_entry.id   281a3c3fff6c2524df61cb275c0b6a40
#
_cell.length_a   1.000
_cell.length_b   1.000
_cell.length_c   1.000
_cell.angle_alpha   90.00
_cell.angle_beta   90.00
_cell.angle_gamma   90.00
#
_symmetry.space_group_name_H-M   'P 1'
#
loop_
_entity.id
_entity.type
_entity.pdbx_description
1 polymer ?
#
loop_
_entity_poly.entity_id
_entity_poly.type
_entity_poly.pdbx_seq_one_letter_code
_entity_poly.pdbx_strand_id
1 'polypeptide(L)'
;MNKSNHYYKKKIIIIFFGLLFLPKIILAQTNVEEKVKKLTLQLRCMTCQNQSVYESETSFSKDIIKIVENKFLEGKNEDEIKNFLVYRYGEYILFKPKFDIKNLILWLFPFVLFLGFFVFFIIRLKKTDRS
;
A
#
# COMPACT_ATOMS: atom_id res chain seq x y z
N MET A 1 -8.15 -4.09 -64.53
CA MET A 1 -7.76 -2.91 -63.77
C MET A 1 -8.36 -2.96 -62.36
N ASN A 2 -8.05 -3.96 -61.48
CA ASN A 2 -8.62 -3.95 -60.12
C ASN A 2 -7.76 -4.62 -59.04
N LYS A 3 -6.49 -4.95 -59.30
CA LYS A 3 -5.57 -5.52 -58.27
C LYS A 3 -4.90 -4.45 -57.38
N SER A 4 -4.73 -3.25 -57.86
CA SER A 4 -4.10 -2.13 -57.15
C SER A 4 -4.96 -1.65 -55.97
N ASN A 5 -6.28 -1.58 -56.18
CA ASN A 5 -7.21 -1.03 -55.19
C ASN A 5 -7.40 -1.97 -53.96
N HIS A 6 -7.22 -3.26 -54.13
CA HIS A 6 -7.32 -4.25 -53.04
C HIS A 6 -6.09 -4.23 -52.13
N TYR A 7 -4.91 -3.91 -52.68
CA TYR A 7 -3.66 -3.82 -51.94
C TYR A 7 -3.63 -2.58 -51.03
N TYR A 8 -4.09 -1.44 -51.54
CA TYR A 8 -4.19 -0.20 -50.73
C TYR A 8 -5.25 -0.34 -49.61
N LYS A 9 -6.39 -0.97 -49.90
CA LYS A 9 -7.41 -1.22 -48.86
C LYS A 9 -6.89 -2.11 -47.72
N LYS A 10 -6.10 -3.16 -48.01
CA LYS A 10 -5.48 -3.98 -46.98
C LYS A 10 -4.47 -3.21 -46.15
N LYS A 11 -3.60 -2.38 -46.77
CA LYS A 11 -2.65 -1.54 -46.04
C LYS A 11 -3.35 -0.51 -45.15
N ILE A 12 -4.41 0.14 -45.62
CA ILE A 12 -5.17 1.11 -44.83
C ILE A 12 -5.83 0.43 -43.63
N ILE A 13 -6.38 -0.79 -43.78
CA ILE A 13 -6.97 -1.55 -42.67
C ILE A 13 -5.93 -1.92 -41.63
N ILE A 14 -4.72 -2.34 -42.04
CA ILE A 14 -3.63 -2.71 -41.12
C ILE A 14 -3.12 -1.47 -40.35
N ILE A 15 -2.98 -0.32 -41.02
CA ILE A 15 -2.59 0.95 -40.40
C ILE A 15 -3.65 1.43 -39.43
N PHE A 16 -4.93 1.35 -39.81
CA PHE A 16 -6.06 1.73 -38.95
C PHE A 16 -6.19 0.83 -37.73
N PHE A 17 -5.97 -0.49 -37.89
CA PHE A 17 -5.97 -1.45 -36.77
C PHE A 17 -4.77 -1.26 -35.85
N GLY A 18 -3.59 -0.93 -36.39
CA GLY A 18 -2.38 -0.60 -35.62
C GLY A 18 -2.55 0.68 -34.81
N LEU A 19 -3.21 1.70 -35.37
CA LEU A 19 -3.46 2.98 -34.70
C LEU A 19 -4.49 2.84 -33.55
N LEU A 20 -5.41 1.89 -33.63
CA LEU A 20 -6.42 1.63 -32.60
C LEU A 20 -5.84 0.90 -31.37
N PHE A 21 -4.72 0.16 -31.54
CA PHE A 21 -4.07 -0.58 -30.45
C PHE A 21 -3.05 0.24 -29.65
N LEU A 22 -2.49 1.29 -30.23
CA LEU A 22 -1.46 2.13 -29.58
C LEU A 22 -1.92 2.86 -28.29
N PRO A 23 -3.14 3.42 -28.18
CA PRO A 23 -3.53 4.18 -27.00
C PRO A 23 -3.73 3.31 -25.73
N LYS A 24 -3.99 2.02 -25.87
CA LYS A 24 -4.21 1.14 -24.70
C LYS A 24 -2.96 0.87 -23.88
N ILE A 25 -1.78 0.86 -24.50
CA ILE A 25 -0.50 0.61 -23.82
C ILE A 25 -0.08 1.83 -22.98
N ILE A 26 -0.31 3.04 -23.49
CA ILE A 26 0.05 4.28 -22.79
C ILE A 26 -0.84 4.50 -21.56
N LEU A 27 -2.14 4.20 -21.64
CA LEU A 27 -3.08 4.33 -20.52
C LEU A 27 -2.82 3.31 -19.40
N ALA A 28 -2.28 2.13 -19.72
CA ALA A 28 -1.92 1.14 -18.73
C ALA A 28 -0.68 1.56 -17.91
N GLN A 29 0.26 2.24 -18.53
CA GLN A 29 1.51 2.68 -17.92
C GLN A 29 1.28 3.85 -16.93
N THR A 30 0.46 4.82 -17.29
CA THR A 30 0.07 5.91 -16.38
C THR A 30 -0.67 5.42 -15.14
N ASN A 31 -1.46 4.35 -15.25
CA ASN A 31 -2.17 3.76 -14.11
C ASN A 31 -1.22 3.06 -13.12
N VAL A 32 -0.14 2.43 -13.61
CA VAL A 32 0.86 1.78 -12.73
C VAL A 32 1.69 2.83 -12.00
N GLU A 33 2.18 3.87 -12.67
CA GLU A 33 2.95 4.96 -12.06
C GLU A 33 2.17 5.65 -10.94
N GLU A 34 0.89 5.94 -11.16
CA GLU A 34 0.02 6.54 -10.14
C GLU A 34 -0.15 5.62 -8.93
N LYS A 35 -0.34 4.31 -9.14
CA LYS A 35 -0.42 3.33 -8.06
C LYS A 35 0.89 3.21 -7.29
N VAL A 36 2.02 3.17 -7.98
CA VAL A 36 3.36 3.15 -7.37
C VAL A 36 3.56 4.40 -6.51
N LYS A 37 3.27 5.58 -7.04
CA LYS A 37 3.35 6.85 -6.31
C LYS A 37 2.47 6.82 -5.05
N LYS A 38 1.22 6.43 -5.19
CA LYS A 38 0.26 6.37 -4.08
C LYS A 38 0.72 5.41 -2.97
N LEU A 39 1.25 4.25 -3.34
CA LEU A 39 1.75 3.28 -2.37
C LEU A 39 3.06 3.75 -1.72
N THR A 40 4.02 4.26 -2.48
CA THR A 40 5.33 4.69 -1.96
C THR A 40 5.25 5.92 -1.06
N LEU A 41 4.21 6.77 -1.21
CA LEU A 41 3.87 7.82 -0.25
C LEU A 41 3.41 7.28 1.11
N GLN A 42 2.87 6.06 1.17
CA GLN A 42 2.44 5.41 2.41
C GLN A 42 3.56 4.61 3.08
N LEU A 43 4.71 4.47 2.42
CA LEU A 43 5.88 3.75 2.92
C LEU A 43 6.88 4.72 3.52
N ARG A 44 7.40 4.35 4.69
CA ARG A 44 8.43 5.12 5.40
C ARG A 44 9.82 4.77 4.88
N CYS A 45 10.62 5.77 4.58
CA CYS A 45 12.04 5.57 4.30
C CYS A 45 12.78 5.28 5.61
N MET A 46 13.35 4.07 5.75
CA MET A 46 14.00 3.65 6.99
C MET A 46 15.36 4.33 7.24
N THR A 47 15.98 4.86 6.18
CA THR A 47 17.29 5.56 6.25
C THR A 47 17.15 7.09 6.30
N CYS A 48 15.91 7.61 6.22
CA CYS A 48 15.62 9.02 6.18
C CYS A 48 14.87 9.46 7.43
N GLN A 49 15.04 10.71 7.85
CA GLN A 49 14.33 11.26 8.99
C GLN A 49 12.85 11.53 8.63
N ASN A 50 11.99 10.51 8.82
CA ASN A 50 10.52 10.62 8.72
C ASN A 50 9.95 11.00 7.34
N GLN A 51 10.72 10.79 6.27
CA GLN A 51 10.28 11.01 4.88
C GLN A 51 9.62 9.75 4.31
N SER A 52 8.72 9.95 3.34
CA SER A 52 8.19 8.83 2.56
C SER A 52 9.24 8.28 1.59
N VAL A 53 9.05 7.02 1.17
CA VAL A 53 9.90 6.41 0.13
C VAL A 53 9.85 7.22 -1.16
N TYR A 54 8.69 7.79 -1.49
CA TYR A 54 8.53 8.60 -2.72
C TYR A 54 9.32 9.91 -2.68
N GLU A 55 9.36 10.59 -1.53
CA GLU A 55 10.02 11.88 -1.36
C GLU A 55 11.53 11.77 -1.13
N SER A 56 12.01 10.57 -0.86
CA SER A 56 13.41 10.32 -0.56
C SER A 56 14.20 9.93 -1.80
N GLU A 57 15.38 10.52 -1.98
CA GLU A 57 16.30 10.22 -3.10
C GLU A 57 17.39 9.19 -2.76
N THR A 58 17.28 8.51 -1.62
CA THR A 58 18.29 7.52 -1.19
C THR A 58 18.29 6.28 -2.10
N SER A 59 19.40 5.55 -2.13
CA SER A 59 19.49 4.27 -2.84
C SER A 59 18.42 3.28 -2.36
N PHE A 60 18.18 3.22 -1.04
CA PHE A 60 17.14 2.40 -0.44
C PHE A 60 15.74 2.74 -1.01
N SER A 61 15.38 4.02 -1.09
CA SER A 61 14.08 4.43 -1.63
C SER A 61 13.92 4.04 -3.09
N LYS A 62 14.96 4.23 -3.90
CA LYS A 62 14.95 3.86 -5.32
C LYS A 62 14.78 2.35 -5.51
N ASP A 63 15.39 1.54 -4.65
CA ASP A 63 15.24 0.08 -4.69
C ASP A 63 13.82 -0.34 -4.30
N ILE A 64 13.24 0.26 -3.26
CA ILE A 64 11.85 -0.01 -2.86
C ILE A 64 10.86 0.39 -3.96
N ILE A 65 11.05 1.54 -4.61
CA ILE A 65 10.19 1.98 -5.72
C ILE A 65 10.23 0.95 -6.85
N LYS A 66 11.42 0.47 -7.24
CA LYS A 66 11.56 -0.57 -8.27
C LYS A 66 10.88 -1.89 -7.89
N ILE A 67 11.00 -2.30 -6.62
CA ILE A 67 10.33 -3.52 -6.13
C ILE A 67 8.81 -3.36 -6.23
N VAL A 68 8.27 -2.22 -5.80
CA VAL A 68 6.83 -1.93 -5.86
C VAL A 68 6.33 -1.90 -7.30
N GLU A 69 7.06 -1.24 -8.20
CA GLU A 69 6.75 -1.18 -9.63
C GLU A 69 6.70 -2.59 -10.26
N ASN A 70 7.75 -3.39 -10.06
CA ASN A 70 7.79 -4.76 -10.55
C ASN A 70 6.62 -5.61 -10.03
N LYS A 71 6.26 -5.46 -8.76
CA LYS A 71 5.14 -6.18 -8.16
C LYS A 71 3.79 -5.76 -8.76
N PHE A 72 3.59 -4.49 -9.08
CA PHE A 72 2.40 -4.05 -9.81
C PHE A 72 2.37 -4.57 -11.25
N LEU A 73 3.54 -4.64 -11.93
CA LEU A 73 3.66 -5.24 -13.27
C LEU A 73 3.39 -6.75 -13.25
N GLU A 74 3.73 -7.45 -12.17
CA GLU A 74 3.36 -8.86 -11.92
C GLU A 74 1.86 -9.05 -11.64
N GLY A 75 1.06 -7.96 -11.59
CA GLY A 75 -0.38 -8.02 -11.31
C GLY A 75 -0.75 -8.16 -9.84
N LYS A 76 0.20 -7.96 -8.91
CA LYS A 76 -0.06 -7.97 -7.47
C LYS A 76 -0.91 -6.78 -7.05
N ASN A 77 -1.78 -6.98 -6.07
CA ASN A 77 -2.56 -5.89 -5.49
C ASN A 77 -1.77 -5.14 -4.40
N GLU A 78 -2.27 -3.96 -4.02
CA GLU A 78 -1.61 -3.08 -3.03
C GLU A 78 -1.39 -3.77 -1.68
N ASP A 79 -2.35 -4.57 -1.21
CA ASP A 79 -2.26 -5.26 0.08
C ASP A 79 -1.25 -6.40 0.07
N GLU A 80 -1.13 -7.13 -1.03
CA GLU A 80 -0.10 -8.16 -1.21
C GLU A 80 1.30 -7.55 -1.22
N ILE A 81 1.47 -6.40 -1.88
CA ILE A 81 2.75 -5.68 -1.91
C ILE A 81 3.10 -5.17 -0.51
N LYS A 82 2.14 -4.59 0.23
CA LYS A 82 2.34 -4.17 1.61
C LYS A 82 2.73 -5.34 2.51
N ASN A 83 2.06 -6.48 2.39
CA ASN A 83 2.38 -7.69 3.16
C ASN A 83 3.79 -8.18 2.86
N PHE A 84 4.19 -8.21 1.58
CA PHE A 84 5.53 -8.58 1.17
C PHE A 84 6.60 -7.65 1.76
N LEU A 85 6.37 -6.33 1.74
CA LEU A 85 7.29 -5.34 2.29
C LEU A 85 7.38 -5.44 3.81
N VAL A 86 6.25 -5.64 4.50
CA VAL A 86 6.20 -5.87 5.95
C VAL A 86 6.94 -7.13 6.35
N TYR A 87 6.77 -8.22 5.59
CA TYR A 87 7.49 -9.46 5.85
C TYR A 87 9.01 -9.32 5.72
N ARG A 88 9.48 -8.52 4.73
CA ARG A 88 10.90 -8.35 4.44
C ARG A 88 11.59 -7.28 5.31
N TYR A 89 10.91 -6.18 5.59
CA TYR A 89 11.45 -5.00 6.26
C TYR A 89 10.82 -4.70 7.62
N GLY A 90 9.80 -5.44 8.01
CA GLY A 90 9.05 -5.24 9.25
C GLY A 90 7.90 -4.23 9.12
N GLU A 91 7.04 -4.18 10.13
CA GLU A 91 5.85 -3.31 10.14
C GLU A 91 6.20 -1.82 10.16
N TYR A 92 7.41 -1.48 10.56
CA TYR A 92 7.90 -0.10 10.66
C TYR A 92 7.99 0.61 9.30
N ILE A 93 8.02 -0.15 8.19
CA ILE A 93 8.02 0.42 6.83
C ILE A 93 6.69 1.12 6.48
N LEU A 94 5.60 0.82 7.18
CA LEU A 94 4.30 1.46 6.98
C LEU A 94 4.16 2.67 7.91
N PHE A 95 3.71 3.82 7.37
CA PHE A 95 3.33 4.97 8.20
C PHE A 95 2.13 4.66 9.10
N LYS A 96 1.18 3.86 8.61
CA LYS A 96 0.04 3.39 9.38
C LYS A 96 0.19 1.89 9.61
N PRO A 97 0.60 1.46 10.81
CA PRO A 97 0.66 0.04 11.14
C PRO A 97 -0.74 -0.57 11.00
N LYS A 98 -0.79 -1.82 10.56
CA LYS A 98 -2.06 -2.56 10.53
C LYS A 98 -2.59 -2.68 11.96
N PHE A 99 -3.90 -2.51 12.14
CA PHE A 99 -4.57 -2.77 13.41
C PHE A 99 -4.43 -4.27 13.72
N ASP A 100 -3.45 -4.60 14.55
CA ASP A 100 -3.28 -5.97 15.03
C ASP A 100 -3.98 -6.13 16.38
N ILE A 101 -4.62 -7.27 16.58
CA ILE A 101 -5.31 -7.65 17.85
C ILE A 101 -4.35 -7.55 19.04
N LYS A 102 -3.06 -7.81 18.82
CA LYS A 102 -2.02 -7.65 19.85
C LYS A 102 -1.92 -6.23 20.39
N ASN A 103 -2.03 -5.24 19.51
CA ASN A 103 -2.01 -3.84 19.90
C ASN A 103 -3.29 -3.44 20.64
N LEU A 104 -4.43 -4.02 20.27
CA LEU A 104 -5.71 -3.79 20.94
C LEU A 104 -5.67 -4.23 22.40
N ILE A 105 -5.08 -5.41 22.70
CA ILE A 105 -4.92 -5.93 24.07
C ILE A 105 -4.07 -4.97 24.91
N LEU A 106 -2.98 -4.42 24.32
CA LEU A 106 -2.11 -3.48 25.01
C LEU A 106 -2.85 -2.18 25.37
N TRP A 107 -3.74 -1.71 24.49
CA TRP A 107 -4.54 -0.52 24.73
C TRP A 107 -5.68 -0.76 25.73
N LEU A 108 -6.26 -1.96 25.75
CA LEU A 108 -7.37 -2.31 26.64
C LEU A 108 -6.88 -2.59 28.07
N PHE A 109 -5.63 -3.05 28.23
CA PHE A 109 -5.05 -3.44 29.51
C PHE A 109 -5.13 -2.34 30.59
N PRO A 110 -4.73 -1.08 30.35
CA PRO A 110 -4.81 -0.03 31.38
C PRO A 110 -6.27 0.28 31.78
N PHE A 111 -7.23 0.18 30.86
CA PHE A 111 -8.65 0.41 31.17
C PHE A 111 -9.21 -0.71 32.07
N VAL A 112 -8.88 -1.96 31.79
CA VAL A 112 -9.29 -3.11 32.61
C VAL A 112 -8.70 -3.01 34.01
N LEU A 113 -7.42 -2.65 34.13
CA LEU A 113 -6.78 -2.45 35.44
C LEU A 113 -7.44 -1.29 36.22
N PHE A 114 -7.72 -0.18 35.56
CA PHE A 114 -8.34 0.98 36.20
C PHE A 114 -9.76 0.64 36.71
N LEU A 115 -10.54 -0.06 35.89
CA LEU A 115 -11.88 -0.51 36.23
C LEU A 115 -11.86 -1.50 37.41
N GLY A 116 -10.92 -2.46 37.38
CA GLY A 116 -10.72 -3.42 38.47
C GLY A 116 -10.34 -2.73 39.79
N PHE A 117 -9.44 -1.76 39.74
CA PHE A 117 -9.03 -0.99 40.91
C PHE A 117 -10.20 -0.15 41.46
N PHE A 118 -10.99 0.46 40.59
CA PHE A 118 -12.15 1.26 40.95
C PHE A 118 -13.23 0.42 41.65
N VAL A 119 -13.54 -0.75 41.09
CA VAL A 119 -14.51 -1.68 41.69
C VAL A 119 -13.99 -2.18 43.04
N PHE A 120 -12.71 -2.55 43.13
CA PHE A 120 -12.09 -2.94 44.39
C PHE A 120 -12.19 -1.85 45.46
N PHE A 121 -11.92 -0.61 45.10
CA PHE A 121 -11.99 0.53 45.98
C PHE A 121 -13.43 0.77 46.52
N ILE A 122 -14.45 0.70 45.64
CA ILE A 122 -15.85 0.84 46.05
C ILE A 122 -16.26 -0.28 47.02
N ILE A 123 -15.88 -1.53 46.77
CA ILE A 123 -16.17 -2.65 47.66
C ILE A 123 -15.50 -2.45 49.00
N ARG A 124 -14.28 -1.93 49.04
CA ARG A 124 -13.52 -1.64 50.26
C ARG A 124 -14.23 -0.57 51.11
N LEU A 125 -14.65 0.54 50.48
CA LEU A 125 -15.38 1.62 51.16
C LEU A 125 -16.70 1.14 51.76
N LYS A 126 -17.47 0.35 50.98
CA LYS A 126 -18.76 -0.20 51.45
C LYS A 126 -18.62 -1.19 52.59
N LYS A 127 -17.49 -1.87 52.73
CA LYS A 127 -17.20 -2.81 53.83
C LYS A 127 -16.81 -2.04 55.11
N THR A 128 -16.15 -0.87 54.97
CA THR A 128 -15.74 -0.01 56.10
C THR A 128 -16.94 0.68 56.75
N ASP A 129 -17.98 1.04 55.97
CA ASP A 129 -19.17 1.74 56.42
C ASP A 129 -20.18 0.81 57.13
N ARG A 130 -19.93 -0.51 57.11
CA ARG A 130 -20.78 -1.54 57.78
C ARG A 130 -20.19 -2.05 59.10
N SER A 131 -19.06 -1.59 59.54
CA SER A 131 -18.39 -1.95 60.79
C SER A 131 -18.48 -0.83 61.82
#